data_ca4aac20e4dfef7a01caa4dddd402b4b
#
_entry.id   ca4aac20e4dfef7a01caa4dddd402b4b
#
_cell.length_a   1.000
_cell.length_b   1.000
_cell.length_c   1.000
_cell.angle_alpha   90.00
_cell.angle_beta   90.00
_cell.angle_gamma   90.00
#
_symmetry.space_group_name_H-M   'P 1'
#
loop_
_entity.id
_entity.type
_entity.pdbx_description
1 polymer ?
#
loop_
_entity_poly.entity_id
_entity_poly.type
_entity_poly.pdbx_seq_one_letter_code
_entity_poly.pdbx_strand_id
1 'polypeptide(L)'
;QPIEMELEASIGTFDNGRIMTEGIKTVILGKPNAGKSSLMNVLLGEERAIVTEIAGTTRDTLEENIRLRGLSLNLIDTAGIRETDDQIERMGVERSLAAAQEADLALFVVDGSKPFSAEDQEAMDAALGARACIALMNKTDLGQVIEASDLPFDYVVPISAKNGMGMELLEQAMDMLFADDAPCDGSLLTNAR
;
A
#
# COMPACT_ATOMS: atom_id res chain seq x y z
N GLN A 1 18.06 -25.22 -19.15
CA GLN A 1 17.70 -23.79 -19.20
C GLN A 1 16.22 -23.49 -19.53
N PRO A 2 15.44 -24.34 -20.20
CA PRO A 2 13.99 -24.08 -20.37
C PRO A 2 13.15 -24.39 -19.12
N ILE A 3 13.61 -25.24 -18.22
CA ILE A 3 12.86 -25.66 -17.03
C ILE A 3 12.83 -24.57 -15.95
N GLU A 4 13.90 -23.78 -15.81
CA GLU A 4 13.95 -22.67 -14.85
C GLU A 4 13.01 -21.51 -15.26
N MET A 5 12.91 -21.20 -16.56
CA MET A 5 11.97 -20.18 -17.07
C MET A 5 10.50 -20.61 -16.92
N GLU A 6 10.18 -21.90 -17.04
CA GLU A 6 8.83 -22.41 -16.80
C GLU A 6 8.46 -22.40 -15.32
N LEU A 7 9.43 -22.60 -14.42
CA LEU A 7 9.20 -22.51 -12.97
C LEU A 7 8.97 -21.06 -12.54
N GLU A 8 9.76 -20.11 -13.04
CA GLU A 8 9.56 -18.67 -12.74
C GLU A 8 8.23 -18.15 -13.28
N ALA A 9 7.82 -18.57 -14.49
CA ALA A 9 6.51 -18.24 -15.04
C ALA A 9 5.37 -18.87 -14.23
N SER A 10 5.55 -20.09 -13.72
CA SER A 10 4.56 -20.77 -12.89
C SER A 10 4.43 -20.17 -11.49
N ILE A 11 5.53 -19.70 -10.91
CA ILE A 11 5.53 -18.98 -9.62
C ILE A 11 4.83 -17.63 -9.78
N GLY A 12 5.10 -16.89 -10.85
CA GLY A 12 4.40 -15.66 -11.18
C GLY A 12 2.88 -15.85 -11.30
N THR A 13 2.45 -16.90 -11.98
CA THR A 13 1.02 -17.20 -12.18
C THR A 13 0.32 -17.62 -10.87
N PHE A 14 1.03 -18.31 -9.97
CA PHE A 14 0.48 -18.66 -8.64
C PHE A 14 0.30 -17.46 -7.73
N ASP A 15 1.23 -16.51 -7.73
CA ASP A 15 1.14 -15.28 -6.97
C ASP A 15 -0.02 -14.39 -7.46
N ASN A 16 -0.22 -14.31 -8.77
CA ASN A 16 -1.30 -13.57 -9.40
C ASN A 16 -2.67 -14.14 -9.01
N GLY A 17 -2.82 -15.46 -9.01
CA GLY A 17 -4.04 -16.14 -8.57
C GLY A 17 -4.36 -15.87 -7.09
N ARG A 18 -3.34 -15.77 -6.22
CA ARG A 18 -3.50 -15.44 -4.82
C ARG A 18 -3.97 -13.98 -4.63
N ILE A 19 -3.33 -13.04 -5.29
CA ILE A 19 -3.70 -11.61 -5.23
C ILE A 19 -5.15 -11.40 -5.67
N MET A 20 -5.60 -12.13 -6.69
CA MET A 20 -6.98 -12.04 -7.18
C MET A 20 -8.02 -12.61 -6.20
N THR A 21 -7.66 -13.65 -5.46
CA THR A 21 -8.59 -14.33 -4.53
C THR A 21 -8.51 -13.78 -3.11
N GLU A 22 -7.30 -13.51 -2.61
CA GLU A 22 -7.04 -13.08 -1.23
C GLU A 22 -6.85 -11.57 -1.11
N GLY A 23 -6.57 -10.88 -2.21
CA GLY A 23 -6.24 -9.46 -2.23
C GLY A 23 -4.75 -9.18 -1.98
N ILE A 24 -4.38 -7.92 -2.10
CA ILE A 24 -3.02 -7.40 -1.94
C ILE A 24 -2.78 -7.10 -0.46
N LYS A 25 -1.92 -7.88 0.20
CA LYS A 25 -1.50 -7.57 1.57
C LYS A 25 -0.75 -6.26 1.59
N THR A 26 -1.34 -5.24 2.21
CA THR A 26 -0.85 -3.87 2.18
C THR A 26 -0.55 -3.38 3.59
N VAL A 27 0.65 -2.82 3.77
CA VAL A 27 1.05 -2.17 5.02
C VAL A 27 1.25 -0.68 4.80
N ILE A 28 0.85 0.14 5.77
CA ILE A 28 1.07 1.60 5.75
C ILE A 28 2.17 1.93 6.77
N LEU A 29 3.27 2.46 6.29
CA LEU A 29 4.46 2.78 7.07
C LEU A 29 4.79 4.27 7.01
N GLY A 30 5.39 4.78 8.05
CA GLY A 30 5.82 6.18 8.15
C GLY A 30 6.01 6.57 9.60
N LYS A 31 6.77 7.62 9.85
CA LYS A 31 6.97 8.14 11.22
C LYS A 31 5.65 8.61 11.84
N PRO A 32 5.59 8.82 13.18
CA PRO A 32 4.44 9.43 13.82
C PRO A 32 4.07 10.78 13.18
N ASN A 33 2.79 11.06 13.06
CA ASN A 33 2.26 12.30 12.46
C ASN A 33 2.59 12.54 10.98
N ALA A 34 3.12 11.55 10.24
CA ALA A 34 3.26 11.65 8.79
C ALA A 34 1.90 11.68 8.04
N GLY A 35 0.83 11.21 8.71
CA GLY A 35 -0.53 11.21 8.18
C GLY A 35 -1.07 9.83 7.81
N LYS A 36 -0.52 8.76 8.40
CA LYS A 36 -0.97 7.37 8.18
C LYS A 36 -2.45 7.18 8.52
N SER A 37 -2.88 7.67 9.68
CA SER A 37 -4.29 7.58 10.13
C SER A 37 -5.22 8.36 9.20
N SER A 38 -4.80 9.53 8.73
CA SER A 38 -5.57 10.32 7.77
C SER A 38 -5.69 9.61 6.43
N LEU A 39 -4.61 9.01 5.95
CA LEU A 39 -4.62 8.20 4.74
C LEU A 39 -5.57 7.01 4.87
N MET A 40 -5.46 6.27 5.98
CA MET A 40 -6.34 5.13 6.24
C MET A 40 -7.80 5.55 6.27
N ASN A 41 -8.14 6.66 6.92
CA ASN A 41 -9.50 7.18 6.96
C ASN A 41 -10.03 7.56 5.57
N VAL A 42 -9.19 8.14 4.71
CA VAL A 42 -9.57 8.44 3.32
C VAL A 42 -9.82 7.15 2.54
N LEU A 43 -8.91 6.18 2.65
CA LEU A 43 -9.04 4.89 1.97
C LEU A 43 -10.30 4.12 2.41
N LEU A 44 -10.65 4.18 3.70
CA LEU A 44 -11.86 3.55 4.24
C LEU A 44 -13.13 4.36 3.94
N GLY A 45 -13.02 5.67 3.81
CA GLY A 45 -14.16 6.60 3.61
C GLY A 45 -14.54 6.83 2.15
N GLU A 46 -13.77 6.34 1.18
CA GLU A 46 -14.15 6.41 -0.22
C GLU A 46 -15.42 5.57 -0.47
N GLU A 47 -16.44 6.14 -1.14
CA GLU A 47 -17.71 5.46 -1.47
C GLU A 47 -17.51 4.17 -2.30
N ARG A 48 -16.30 3.91 -2.76
CA ARG A 48 -15.88 2.73 -3.52
C ARG A 48 -15.30 1.62 -2.65
N ALA A 49 -15.05 1.90 -1.36
CA ALA A 49 -14.53 0.91 -0.42
C ALA A 49 -15.68 0.05 0.10
N ILE A 50 -15.79 -1.17 -0.39
CA ILE A 50 -16.68 -2.17 0.19
C ILE A 50 -15.87 -2.86 1.29
N VAL A 51 -16.15 -2.50 2.55
CA VAL A 51 -15.63 -3.22 3.70
C VAL A 51 -16.40 -4.55 3.77
N THR A 52 -15.78 -5.64 3.36
CA THR A 52 -16.37 -6.97 3.56
C THR A 52 -15.85 -7.53 4.88
N GLU A 53 -16.72 -7.57 5.89
CA GLU A 53 -16.47 -8.39 7.06
C GLU A 53 -16.53 -9.86 6.64
N ILE A 54 -15.38 -10.50 6.53
CA ILE A 54 -15.32 -11.95 6.40
C ILE A 54 -15.60 -12.53 7.80
N ALA A 55 -16.83 -12.98 8.01
CA ALA A 55 -17.22 -13.67 9.22
C ALA A 55 -16.42 -14.98 9.32
N GLY A 56 -15.52 -15.07 10.29
CA GLY A 56 -14.85 -16.33 10.62
C GLY A 56 -13.37 -16.29 10.97
N THR A 57 -12.70 -15.14 10.90
CA THR A 57 -11.30 -15.02 11.34
C THR A 57 -11.22 -14.54 12.78
N THR A 58 -10.65 -15.40 13.64
CA THR A 58 -10.47 -15.17 15.07
C THR A 58 -9.49 -14.01 15.35
N ARG A 59 -9.96 -13.01 16.00
CA ARG A 59 -9.53 -12.06 17.05
C ARG A 59 -8.11 -11.50 17.16
N ASP A 60 -7.08 -11.81 16.34
CA ASP A 60 -5.71 -11.38 16.66
C ASP A 60 -5.01 -10.49 15.59
N THR A 61 -5.57 -10.29 14.42
CA THR A 61 -5.07 -9.33 13.42
C THR A 61 -6.23 -8.47 12.93
N LEU A 62 -6.16 -7.18 13.21
CA LEU A 62 -7.10 -6.20 12.64
C LEU A 62 -6.74 -6.01 11.17
N GLU A 63 -7.26 -6.88 10.33
CA GLU A 63 -7.17 -6.76 8.89
C GLU A 63 -8.40 -6.01 8.37
N GLU A 64 -8.17 -4.97 7.58
CA GLU A 64 -9.24 -4.24 6.92
C GLU A 64 -9.14 -4.42 5.42
N ASN A 65 -10.24 -4.85 4.82
CA ASN A 65 -10.33 -5.05 3.39
C ASN A 65 -10.92 -3.82 2.71
N ILE A 66 -10.18 -3.25 1.77
CA ILE A 66 -10.60 -2.09 0.99
C ILE A 66 -10.58 -2.46 -0.49
N ARG A 67 -11.57 -2.01 -1.23
CA ARG A 67 -11.63 -2.21 -2.68
C ARG A 67 -11.42 -0.89 -3.40
N LEU A 68 -10.32 -0.76 -4.14
CA LEU A 68 -10.01 0.40 -4.97
C LEU A 68 -9.92 -0.01 -6.43
N ARG A 69 -10.78 0.55 -7.28
CA ARG A 69 -10.81 0.29 -8.74
C ARG A 69 -10.76 -1.20 -9.14
N GLY A 70 -11.34 -2.07 -8.33
CA GLY A 70 -11.34 -3.52 -8.60
C GLY A 70 -10.19 -4.28 -7.95
N LEU A 71 -9.16 -3.60 -7.43
CA LEU A 71 -8.12 -4.20 -6.60
C LEU A 71 -8.61 -4.32 -5.16
N SER A 72 -8.43 -5.48 -4.56
CA SER A 72 -8.72 -5.72 -3.14
C SER A 72 -7.44 -5.53 -2.34
N LEU A 73 -7.43 -4.60 -1.40
CA LEU A 73 -6.34 -4.34 -0.48
C LEU A 73 -6.68 -4.90 0.89
N ASN A 74 -5.83 -5.75 1.42
CA ASN A 74 -5.90 -6.21 2.81
C ASN A 74 -4.91 -5.39 3.63
N LEU A 75 -5.39 -4.40 4.38
CA LEU A 75 -4.54 -3.63 5.27
C LEU A 75 -4.16 -4.47 6.47
N ILE A 76 -2.87 -4.71 6.64
CA ILE A 76 -2.30 -5.44 7.76
C ILE A 76 -1.68 -4.47 8.77
N ASP A 77 -1.59 -4.90 10.04
CA ASP A 77 -1.02 -4.12 11.16
C ASP A 77 -1.69 -2.74 11.38
N THR A 78 -3.00 -2.65 11.18
CA THR A 78 -3.75 -1.40 11.34
C THR A 78 -3.81 -0.93 12.81
N ALA A 79 -3.51 -1.78 13.78
CA ALA A 79 -3.47 -1.45 15.20
C ALA A 79 -2.47 -0.33 15.50
N GLY A 80 -1.27 -0.40 14.93
CA GLY A 80 -0.24 0.65 15.09
C GLY A 80 -0.61 2.00 14.46
N ILE A 81 -1.62 2.03 13.58
CA ILE A 81 -2.11 3.25 12.95
C ILE A 81 -3.25 3.89 13.75
N ARG A 82 -4.08 3.06 14.42
CA ARG A 82 -5.26 3.49 15.18
C ARG A 82 -4.94 3.94 16.60
N GLU A 83 -3.91 3.36 17.20
CA GLU A 83 -3.48 3.75 18.55
C GLU A 83 -2.69 5.06 18.46
N THR A 84 -3.34 6.13 18.86
CA THR A 84 -2.75 7.46 18.99
C THR A 84 -1.82 7.49 20.21
N ASP A 85 -0.60 7.96 19.95
CA ASP A 85 0.30 8.66 20.86
C ASP A 85 1.05 7.90 21.97
N ASP A 86 2.34 8.11 21.94
CA ASP A 86 3.33 8.17 23.03
C ASP A 86 3.80 6.89 23.74
N GLN A 87 3.14 5.75 23.66
CA GLN A 87 3.61 4.59 24.44
C GLN A 87 4.13 3.38 23.64
N ILE A 88 4.10 3.40 22.30
CA ILE A 88 4.43 2.23 21.47
C ILE A 88 5.64 2.46 20.54
N GLU A 89 6.38 3.55 20.70
CA GLU A 89 7.44 3.95 19.78
C GLU A 89 8.58 2.91 19.59
N ARG A 90 8.89 2.10 20.60
CA ARG A 90 9.97 1.12 20.53
C ARG A 90 9.55 -0.26 20.02
N MET A 91 8.31 -0.66 20.25
CA MET A 91 7.76 -1.91 19.69
C MET A 91 7.30 -1.75 18.25
N GLY A 92 7.16 -0.50 17.77
CA GLY A 92 6.64 -0.18 16.44
C GLY A 92 7.58 -0.57 15.29
N VAL A 93 8.89 -0.40 15.45
CA VAL A 93 9.86 -0.62 14.36
C VAL A 93 9.98 -2.10 14.01
N GLU A 94 10.09 -2.98 15.01
CA GLU A 94 10.18 -4.44 14.77
C GLU A 94 8.89 -5.00 14.15
N ARG A 95 7.73 -4.53 14.63
CA ARG A 95 6.42 -4.89 14.05
C ARG A 95 6.28 -4.39 12.61
N SER A 96 6.69 -3.15 12.36
CA SER A 96 6.66 -2.56 11.02
C SER A 96 7.54 -3.31 10.03
N LEU A 97 8.75 -3.73 10.46
CA LEU A 97 9.65 -4.56 9.67
C LEU A 97 9.02 -5.93 9.36
N ALA A 98 8.46 -6.60 10.38
CA ALA A 98 7.82 -7.90 10.20
C ALA A 98 6.60 -7.80 9.27
N ALA A 99 5.77 -6.78 9.46
CA ALA A 99 4.61 -6.54 8.61
C ALA A 99 5.01 -6.23 7.16
N ALA A 100 6.07 -5.45 6.95
CA ALA A 100 6.60 -5.15 5.62
C ALA A 100 7.10 -6.40 4.90
N GLN A 101 7.78 -7.31 5.60
CA GLN A 101 8.27 -8.56 5.02
C GLN A 101 7.14 -9.51 4.58
N GLU A 102 5.97 -9.42 5.20
CA GLU A 102 4.79 -10.21 4.84
C GLU A 102 3.90 -9.51 3.80
N ALA A 103 4.11 -8.21 3.58
CA ALA A 103 3.30 -7.40 2.69
C ALA A 103 3.67 -7.59 1.22
N ASP A 104 2.66 -7.60 0.37
CA ASP A 104 2.83 -7.51 -1.08
C ASP A 104 3.11 -6.06 -1.49
N LEU A 105 2.51 -5.09 -0.79
CA LEU A 105 2.63 -3.65 -1.03
C LEU A 105 2.88 -2.89 0.27
N ALA A 106 3.89 -2.05 0.28
CA ALA A 106 4.08 -1.04 1.31
C ALA A 106 3.70 0.35 0.78
N LEU A 107 2.86 1.06 1.51
CA LEU A 107 2.58 2.48 1.33
C LEU A 107 3.41 3.27 2.33
N PHE A 108 4.55 3.80 1.87
CA PHE A 108 5.43 4.62 2.69
C PHE A 108 4.95 6.06 2.72
N VAL A 109 4.50 6.55 3.86
CA VAL A 109 3.98 7.91 4.04
C VAL A 109 5.03 8.80 4.67
N VAL A 110 5.42 9.86 3.96
CA VAL A 110 6.35 10.88 4.43
C VAL A 110 5.68 12.25 4.45
N ASP A 111 5.98 13.07 5.47
CA ASP A 111 5.54 14.46 5.54
C ASP A 111 6.37 15.32 4.59
N GLY A 112 5.84 15.58 3.39
CA GLY A 112 6.52 16.36 2.35
C GLY A 112 6.77 17.82 2.70
N SER A 113 6.11 18.34 3.74
CA SER A 113 6.25 19.73 4.19
C SER A 113 7.41 19.95 5.16
N LYS A 114 8.15 18.91 5.53
CA LYS A 114 9.27 18.96 6.48
C LYS A 114 10.51 18.27 5.90
N PRO A 115 11.71 18.65 6.37
CA PRO A 115 12.92 17.94 6.02
C PRO A 115 12.85 16.46 6.40
N PHE A 116 13.48 15.62 5.59
CA PHE A 116 13.60 14.19 5.84
C PHE A 116 14.41 13.94 7.12
N SER A 117 13.91 13.11 8.01
CA SER A 117 14.50 12.83 9.32
C SER A 117 15.00 11.39 9.44
N ALA A 118 15.73 11.09 10.53
CA ALA A 118 16.17 9.73 10.82
C ALA A 118 15.01 8.75 10.99
N GLU A 119 13.88 9.20 11.56
CA GLU A 119 12.66 8.40 11.70
C GLU A 119 12.01 8.09 10.34
N ASP A 120 12.08 9.02 9.39
CA ASP A 120 11.63 8.77 8.01
C ASP A 120 12.52 7.72 7.36
N GLN A 121 13.85 7.76 7.63
CA GLN A 121 14.79 6.77 7.12
C GLN A 121 14.48 5.37 7.64
N GLU A 122 14.22 5.22 8.94
CA GLU A 122 13.87 3.94 9.54
C GLU A 122 12.58 3.37 8.94
N ALA A 123 11.56 4.21 8.76
CA ALA A 123 10.30 3.81 8.15
C ALA A 123 10.47 3.45 6.66
N MET A 124 11.32 4.17 5.95
CA MET A 124 11.66 3.91 4.56
C MET A 124 12.40 2.57 4.40
N ASP A 125 13.39 2.32 5.26
CA ASP A 125 14.15 1.07 5.25
C ASP A 125 13.24 -0.13 5.54
N ALA A 126 12.26 0.03 6.44
CA ALA A 126 11.24 -0.98 6.68
C ALA A 126 10.35 -1.20 5.45
N ALA A 127 9.91 -0.12 4.78
CA ALA A 127 9.06 -0.20 3.60
C ALA A 127 9.74 -0.92 2.42
N LEU A 128 11.04 -0.73 2.26
CA LEU A 128 11.83 -1.42 1.24
C LEU A 128 11.92 -2.95 1.45
N GLY A 129 11.54 -3.44 2.62
CA GLY A 129 11.40 -4.87 2.90
C GLY A 129 10.18 -5.53 2.26
N ALA A 130 9.19 -4.77 1.80
CA ALA A 130 8.03 -5.28 1.09
C ALA A 130 8.37 -5.65 -0.36
N ARG A 131 7.50 -6.44 -0.96
CA ARG A 131 7.68 -6.88 -2.36
C ARG A 131 7.57 -5.74 -3.36
N ALA A 132 6.63 -4.81 -3.11
CA ALA A 132 6.47 -3.58 -3.88
C ALA A 132 6.27 -2.41 -2.91
N CYS A 133 6.64 -1.20 -3.33
CA CYS A 133 6.51 -0.02 -2.50
C CYS A 133 6.09 1.19 -3.33
N ILE A 134 5.16 1.98 -2.78
CA ILE A 134 4.78 3.30 -3.27
C ILE A 134 5.06 4.31 -2.18
N ALA A 135 5.86 5.34 -2.49
CA ALA A 135 6.08 6.46 -1.58
C ALA A 135 4.98 7.50 -1.74
N LEU A 136 4.38 7.91 -0.65
CA LEU A 136 3.34 8.92 -0.59
C LEU A 136 3.88 10.18 0.08
N MET A 137 4.18 11.22 -0.70
CA MET A 137 4.54 12.54 -0.17
C MET A 137 3.27 13.25 0.28
N ASN A 138 2.98 13.14 1.56
CA ASN A 138 1.77 13.69 2.16
C ASN A 138 1.94 15.16 2.58
N LYS A 139 0.81 15.81 2.83
CA LYS A 139 0.69 17.21 3.27
C LYS A 139 1.13 18.23 2.23
N THR A 140 0.91 17.92 0.95
CA THR A 140 1.21 18.84 -0.16
C THR A 140 0.46 20.16 -0.07
N ASP A 141 -0.62 20.22 0.70
CA ASP A 141 -1.37 21.43 1.03
C ASP A 141 -0.58 22.41 1.93
N LEU A 142 0.47 21.97 2.60
CA LEU A 142 1.32 22.80 3.49
C LEU A 142 2.63 23.27 2.79
N GLY A 143 2.82 22.93 1.54
CA GLY A 143 4.06 23.17 0.80
C GLY A 143 4.91 21.91 0.71
N GLN A 144 5.96 21.97 -0.09
CA GLN A 144 6.82 20.83 -0.38
C GLN A 144 8.27 21.19 -0.12
N VAL A 145 8.94 20.39 0.70
CA VAL A 145 10.36 20.52 1.07
C VAL A 145 11.16 19.32 0.55
N ILE A 146 10.51 18.15 0.45
CA ILE A 146 11.11 16.93 -0.08
C ILE A 146 10.78 16.84 -1.57
N GLU A 147 11.78 16.57 -2.41
CA GLU A 147 11.58 16.30 -3.84
C GLU A 147 11.37 14.80 -4.06
N ALA A 148 10.61 14.46 -5.10
CA ALA A 148 10.38 13.05 -5.46
C ALA A 148 11.70 12.32 -5.80
N SER A 149 12.67 13.04 -6.36
CA SER A 149 14.01 12.53 -6.67
C SER A 149 14.85 12.16 -5.46
N ASP A 150 14.48 12.65 -4.27
CA ASP A 150 15.19 12.34 -3.01
C ASP A 150 14.79 10.97 -2.44
N LEU A 151 13.73 10.38 -2.98
CA LEU A 151 13.18 9.11 -2.53
C LEU A 151 13.55 7.97 -3.49
N PRO A 152 14.11 6.85 -2.99
CA PRO A 152 14.58 5.73 -3.83
C PRO A 152 13.44 4.78 -4.23
N PHE A 153 12.32 5.32 -4.73
CA PHE A 153 11.15 4.55 -5.12
C PHE A 153 10.79 4.82 -6.58
N ASP A 154 10.36 3.79 -7.29
CA ASP A 154 9.89 3.90 -8.67
C ASP A 154 8.58 4.69 -8.77
N TYR A 155 7.76 4.61 -7.74
CA TYR A 155 6.49 5.32 -7.65
C TYR A 155 6.49 6.25 -6.44
N VAL A 156 6.45 7.55 -6.73
CA VAL A 156 6.33 8.62 -5.72
C VAL A 156 5.10 9.45 -6.05
N VAL A 157 4.14 9.44 -5.16
CA VAL A 157 2.82 10.08 -5.36
C VAL A 157 2.64 11.22 -4.38
N PRO A 158 2.48 12.46 -4.87
CA PRO A 158 2.13 13.59 -4.01
C PRO A 158 0.66 13.51 -3.61
N ILE A 159 0.39 13.58 -2.31
CA ILE A 159 -0.97 13.52 -1.76
C ILE A 159 -1.21 14.59 -0.70
N SER A 160 -2.47 14.89 -0.44
CA SER A 160 -2.95 15.49 0.80
C SER A 160 -4.06 14.61 1.37
N ALA A 161 -3.70 13.73 2.28
CA ALA A 161 -4.68 12.82 2.91
C ALA A 161 -5.78 13.59 3.63
N LYS A 162 -5.48 14.79 4.17
CA LYS A 162 -6.47 15.66 4.80
C LYS A 162 -7.57 16.12 3.84
N ASN A 163 -7.20 16.40 2.60
CA ASN A 163 -8.10 16.97 1.59
C ASN A 163 -8.55 15.95 0.55
N GLY A 164 -8.09 14.69 0.64
CA GLY A 164 -8.38 13.65 -0.34
C GLY A 164 -7.68 13.86 -1.69
N MET A 165 -6.70 14.76 -1.78
CA MET A 165 -6.00 15.07 -3.03
C MET A 165 -4.94 14.00 -3.32
N GLY A 166 -4.79 13.65 -4.60
CA GLY A 166 -3.78 12.71 -5.07
C GLY A 166 -4.21 11.23 -4.98
N MET A 167 -5.40 10.92 -4.50
CA MET A 167 -5.88 9.54 -4.41
C MET A 167 -6.01 8.87 -5.78
N GLU A 168 -6.42 9.62 -6.80
CA GLU A 168 -6.48 9.11 -8.17
C GLU A 168 -5.09 8.73 -8.72
N LEU A 169 -4.05 9.47 -8.33
CA LEU A 169 -2.65 9.17 -8.72
C LEU A 169 -2.14 7.92 -7.99
N LEU A 170 -2.54 7.73 -6.72
CA LEU A 170 -2.24 6.50 -5.99
C LEU A 170 -2.90 5.30 -6.66
N GLU A 171 -4.18 5.40 -7.02
CA GLU A 171 -4.90 4.35 -7.74
C GLU A 171 -4.23 4.01 -9.07
N GLN A 172 -3.80 5.02 -9.84
CA GLN A 172 -3.06 4.81 -11.09
C GLN A 172 -1.72 4.11 -10.87
N ALA A 173 -0.96 4.50 -9.84
CA ALA A 173 0.30 3.86 -9.50
C ALA A 173 0.10 2.38 -9.12
N MET A 174 -0.97 2.08 -8.40
CA MET A 174 -1.35 0.71 -8.06
C MET A 174 -1.77 -0.09 -9.29
N ASP A 175 -2.58 0.50 -10.17
CA ASP A 175 -2.97 -0.13 -11.43
C ASP A 175 -1.73 -0.46 -12.28
N MET A 176 -0.74 0.43 -12.35
CA MET A 176 0.51 0.19 -13.06
C MET A 176 1.35 -0.93 -12.43
N LEU A 177 1.42 -0.97 -11.10
CA LEU A 177 2.18 -1.98 -10.36
C LEU A 177 1.60 -3.39 -10.50
N PHE A 178 0.27 -3.50 -10.58
CA PHE A 178 -0.48 -4.75 -10.60
C PHE A 178 -1.23 -4.95 -11.93
N ALA A 179 -0.88 -4.22 -13.01
CA ALA A 179 -1.54 -4.31 -14.31
C ALA A 179 -1.47 -5.71 -14.93
N ASP A 180 -0.37 -6.43 -14.70
CA ASP A 180 -0.19 -7.80 -15.18
C ASP A 180 -1.02 -8.82 -14.36
N ASP A 181 -1.53 -8.40 -13.20
CA ASP A 181 -2.34 -9.22 -12.29
C ASP A 181 -3.85 -9.05 -12.52
N ALA A 182 -4.26 -8.08 -13.36
CA ALA A 182 -5.66 -7.88 -13.69
C ALA A 182 -6.16 -8.94 -14.67
N PRO A 183 -7.38 -9.52 -14.46
CA PRO A 183 -7.95 -10.41 -15.44
C PRO A 183 -8.12 -9.67 -16.77
N CYS A 184 -7.53 -10.18 -17.84
CA CYS A 184 -7.95 -9.83 -19.18
C CYS A 184 -9.43 -10.18 -19.28
N ASP A 185 -10.29 -9.18 -19.15
CA ASP A 185 -11.71 -9.33 -19.45
C ASP A 185 -11.82 -9.69 -20.93
N GLY A 186 -12.02 -10.97 -21.17
CA GLY A 186 -12.07 -11.57 -22.52
C GLY A 186 -13.31 -11.14 -23.33
N SER A 187 -13.82 -9.92 -23.14
CA SER A 187 -15.04 -9.43 -23.79
C SER A 187 -14.82 -8.53 -25.01
N LEU A 188 -13.64 -8.60 -25.63
CA LEU A 188 -13.42 -7.88 -26.90
C LEU A 188 -12.98 -8.81 -28.03
N LEU A 189 -13.80 -9.77 -28.44
CA LEU A 189 -13.74 -10.32 -29.80
C LEU A 189 -14.97 -11.18 -30.10
N THR A 190 -16.13 -10.54 -30.32
CA THR A 190 -17.14 -11.09 -31.23
C THR A 190 -17.99 -9.95 -31.78
N ASN A 191 -17.46 -9.25 -32.77
CA ASN A 191 -18.27 -8.69 -33.83
C ASN A 191 -17.47 -8.58 -35.11
N ALA A 192 -17.41 -9.70 -35.81
CA ALA A 192 -17.14 -9.73 -37.23
C ALA A 192 -18.19 -10.65 -37.88
N ARG A 193 -19.35 -10.06 -38.16
CA ARG A 193 -20.15 -10.31 -39.37
C ARG A 193 -21.43 -9.51 -39.37
#